data_4f34f7d39bc2e114010893ba509f0fb0
#
_entry.id   4f34f7d39bc2e114010893ba509f0fb0
#
_cell.length_a   1.000
_cell.length_b   1.000
_cell.length_c   1.000
_cell.angle_alpha   90.00
_cell.angle_beta   90.00
_cell.angle_gamma   90.00
#
_symmetry.space_group_name_H-M   'P 1'
#
loop_
_entity.id
_entity.type
_entity.pdbx_description
1 polymer ?
#
loop_
_entity_poly.entity_id
_entity_poly.type
_entity_poly.pdbx_seq_one_letter_code
_entity_poly.pdbx_strand_id
1 'polypeptide(L)'
;LLASSAASDVYKRQLKGCMRTHQYLVYVYRESRLRVLLAQPQVQDFLCKEGYTLPEQSDDYAPLLRQLSHRLCCEADFPHEIGVFLGYPLYDVVGFIENQGRNFTCCGCWKAYGDPDAAARHFAQLNKCTRVYLRLFHEGTPIFRLAVAA
;
A
#
# COMPACT_ATOMS: atom_id res chain seq x y z
N LEU A 1 12.42 8.16 10.09
CA LEU A 1 11.71 8.58 11.31
C LEU A 1 10.51 7.68 11.54
N LEU A 2 10.57 6.88 12.59
CA LEU A 2 9.43 6.17 13.12
C LEU A 2 8.70 7.14 14.07
N ALA A 3 7.55 7.65 13.66
CA ALA A 3 6.64 8.32 14.57
C ALA A 3 5.50 7.35 14.88
N SER A 4 5.59 6.67 16.02
CA SER A 4 4.46 5.97 16.61
C SER A 4 3.69 6.94 17.48
N SER A 5 2.40 7.09 17.22
CA SER A 5 1.48 7.73 18.15
C SER A 5 0.86 6.64 19.02
N ALA A 6 1.00 6.73 20.32
CA ALA A 6 0.57 5.73 21.30
C ALA A 6 -0.95 5.43 21.31
N ALA A 7 -1.74 6.11 20.50
CA ALA A 7 -3.19 5.96 20.44
C ALA A 7 -3.70 5.37 19.12
N SER A 8 -2.82 5.07 18.14
CA SER A 8 -3.26 4.49 16.86
C SER A 8 -2.17 3.56 16.30
N ASP A 9 -2.58 2.45 15.72
CA ASP A 9 -1.73 1.51 15.01
C ASP A 9 -1.32 2.03 13.60
N VAL A 10 -1.29 3.36 13.42
CA VAL A 10 -0.90 4.02 12.17
C VAL A 10 0.57 4.36 12.20
N TYR A 11 1.31 3.76 11.30
CA TYR A 11 2.74 3.95 11.13
C TYR A 11 3.07 4.69 9.84
N LYS A 12 4.15 5.45 9.86
CA LYS A 12 4.69 6.16 8.70
C LYS A 12 6.12 5.70 8.47
N ARG A 13 6.41 5.26 7.26
CA ARG A 13 7.76 4.87 6.87
C ARG A 13 8.14 5.55 5.57
N GLN A 14 9.31 6.16 5.54
CA GLN A 14 9.90 6.63 4.29
C GLN A 14 10.43 5.42 3.51
N LEU A 15 9.88 5.17 2.33
CA LEU A 15 10.30 4.08 1.46
C LEU A 15 11.37 4.51 0.46
N LYS A 16 11.29 5.76 -0.03
CA LYS A 16 12.23 6.28 -1.02
C LYS A 16 12.48 7.76 -0.76
N GLY A 17 13.72 8.18 -0.93
CA GLY A 17 14.12 9.59 -0.96
C GLY A 17 14.96 9.87 -2.20
N CYS A 18 14.67 10.93 -2.93
CA CYS A 18 15.48 11.41 -4.02
C CYS A 18 16.18 12.71 -3.61
N MET A 19 17.49 12.63 -3.39
CA MET A 19 18.27 13.80 -2.97
C MET A 19 18.28 14.92 -4.03
N ARG A 20 18.20 14.55 -5.32
CA ARG A 20 18.24 15.53 -6.42
C ARG A 20 16.94 16.32 -6.56
N THR A 21 15.79 15.72 -6.26
CA THR A 21 14.47 16.35 -6.38
C THR A 21 13.86 16.71 -5.03
N HIS A 22 14.51 16.38 -3.92
CA HIS A 22 13.98 16.52 -2.56
C HIS A 22 12.59 15.89 -2.37
N GLN A 23 12.28 14.84 -3.13
CA GLN A 23 11.01 14.12 -3.05
C GLN A 23 11.17 12.86 -2.21
N TYR A 24 10.15 12.58 -1.42
CA TYR A 24 10.09 11.42 -0.54
C TYR A 24 8.83 10.64 -0.82
N LEU A 25 8.95 9.31 -0.92
CA LEU A 25 7.81 8.42 -0.88
C LEU A 25 7.59 7.99 0.56
N VAL A 26 6.48 8.42 1.14
CA VAL A 26 6.11 8.12 2.52
C VAL A 26 4.96 7.12 2.51
N TYR A 27 5.18 5.96 3.13
CA TYR A 27 4.16 4.93 3.31
C TYR A 27 3.49 5.09 4.66
N VAL A 28 2.17 5.27 4.64
CA VAL A 28 1.33 5.38 5.85
C VAL A 28 0.44 4.14 5.90
N TYR A 29 0.50 3.39 7.00
CA TYR A 29 -0.21 2.13 7.12
C TYR A 29 -0.72 1.88 8.55
N ARG A 30 -1.75 1.03 8.68
CA ARG A 30 -2.18 0.46 9.95
C ARG A 30 -1.50 -0.89 10.13
N GLU A 31 -0.77 -1.05 11.22
CA GLU A 31 -0.01 -2.27 11.48
C GLU A 31 -0.92 -3.49 11.56
N SER A 32 -2.04 -3.39 12.26
CA SER A 32 -3.02 -4.47 12.38
C SER A 32 -3.53 -4.95 11.01
N ARG A 33 -3.86 -4.01 10.11
CA ARG A 33 -4.32 -4.36 8.75
C ARG A 33 -3.21 -4.95 7.89
N LEU A 34 -2.01 -4.38 7.97
CA LEU A 34 -0.86 -4.88 7.23
C LEU A 34 -0.50 -6.30 7.68
N ARG A 35 -0.52 -6.57 8.99
CA ARG A 35 -0.30 -7.92 9.54
C ARG A 35 -1.29 -8.94 8.98
N VAL A 36 -2.59 -8.64 9.02
CA VAL A 36 -3.64 -9.53 8.49
C VAL A 36 -3.44 -9.79 6.99
N LEU A 37 -3.07 -8.78 6.24
CA LEU A 37 -2.82 -8.91 4.81
C LEU A 37 -1.60 -9.79 4.52
N LEU A 38 -0.46 -9.49 5.15
CA LEU A 38 0.80 -10.19 4.92
C LEU A 38 0.84 -11.60 5.53
N ALA A 39 -0.09 -11.93 6.44
CA ALA A 39 -0.26 -13.27 6.98
C ALA A 39 -1.07 -14.20 6.04
N GLN A 40 -1.68 -13.68 4.98
CA GLN A 40 -2.44 -14.52 4.04
C GLN A 40 -1.49 -15.41 3.23
N PRO A 41 -1.71 -16.75 3.18
CA PRO A 41 -0.79 -17.66 2.49
C PRO A 41 -0.56 -17.29 1.03
N GLN A 42 -1.61 -16.90 0.30
CA GLN A 42 -1.50 -16.51 -1.11
C GLN A 42 -0.65 -15.25 -1.31
N VAL A 43 -0.67 -14.32 -0.36
CA VAL A 43 0.17 -13.11 -0.38
C VAL A 43 1.62 -13.49 -0.10
N GLN A 44 1.85 -14.38 0.83
CA GLN A 44 3.20 -14.86 1.15
C GLN A 44 3.81 -15.62 -0.03
N ASP A 45 3.06 -16.53 -0.65
CA ASP A 45 3.49 -17.27 -1.83
C ASP A 45 3.82 -16.32 -3.00
N PHE A 46 2.99 -15.31 -3.21
CA PHE A 46 3.23 -14.29 -4.23
C PHE A 46 4.51 -13.49 -3.92
N LEU A 47 4.67 -12.98 -2.71
CA LEU A 47 5.86 -12.20 -2.33
C LEU A 47 7.14 -13.04 -2.42
N CYS A 48 7.10 -14.33 -2.04
CA CYS A 48 8.23 -15.24 -2.24
C CYS A 48 8.58 -15.38 -3.73
N LYS A 49 7.60 -15.51 -4.62
CA LYS A 49 7.82 -15.57 -6.08
C LYS A 49 8.43 -14.27 -6.61
N GLU A 50 8.03 -13.14 -6.06
CA GLU A 50 8.63 -11.84 -6.35
C GLU A 50 10.02 -11.64 -5.71
N GLY A 51 10.56 -12.66 -5.02
CA GLY A 51 11.90 -12.65 -4.44
C GLY A 51 12.01 -12.00 -3.07
N TYR A 52 10.90 -11.84 -2.35
CA TYR A 52 10.93 -11.41 -0.95
C TYR A 52 11.28 -12.59 -0.04
N THR A 53 12.09 -12.29 0.97
CA THR A 53 12.36 -13.23 2.07
C THR A 53 11.36 -12.95 3.19
N LEU A 54 10.52 -13.95 3.49
CA LEU A 54 9.57 -13.84 4.59
C LEU A 54 10.30 -13.91 5.94
N PRO A 55 9.79 -13.19 6.96
CA PRO A 55 10.36 -13.28 8.31
C PRO A 55 10.13 -14.68 8.91
N GLU A 56 11.12 -15.19 9.65
CA GLU A 56 11.00 -16.47 10.35
C GLU A 56 9.94 -16.43 11.47
N GLN A 57 9.74 -15.26 12.06
CA GLN A 57 8.68 -15.02 13.04
C GLN A 57 7.56 -14.24 12.38
N SER A 58 6.35 -14.77 12.44
CA SER A 58 5.17 -14.27 11.71
C SER A 58 4.72 -12.85 12.04
N ASP A 59 5.24 -12.23 13.10
CA ASP A 59 4.75 -10.95 13.61
C ASP A 59 5.61 -9.73 13.25
N ASP A 60 6.83 -9.90 12.76
CA ASP A 60 7.68 -8.78 12.34
C ASP A 60 7.74 -8.65 10.81
N TYR A 61 6.90 -7.81 10.24
CA TYR A 61 6.90 -7.49 8.81
C TYR A 61 7.84 -6.33 8.43
N ALA A 62 8.58 -5.76 9.39
CA ALA A 62 9.54 -4.71 9.09
C ALA A 62 10.63 -5.14 8.08
N PRO A 63 11.10 -6.40 8.05
CA PRO A 63 12.01 -6.86 7.00
C PRO A 63 11.42 -6.75 5.59
N LEU A 64 10.14 -7.07 5.37
CA LEU A 64 9.48 -6.93 4.07
C LEU A 64 9.40 -5.47 3.62
N LEU A 65 9.09 -4.56 4.54
CA LEU A 65 9.08 -3.13 4.23
C LEU A 65 10.49 -2.59 3.92
N ARG A 66 11.53 -3.14 4.54
CA ARG A 66 12.92 -2.81 4.18
C ARG A 66 13.28 -3.31 2.78
N GLN A 67 12.88 -4.53 2.43
CA GLN A 67 13.08 -5.09 1.09
C GLN A 67 12.36 -4.26 0.04
N LEU A 68 11.08 -3.91 0.27
CA LEU A 68 10.33 -3.01 -0.62
C LEU A 68 11.02 -1.65 -0.78
N SER A 69 11.48 -1.06 0.32
CA SER A 69 12.21 0.21 0.29
C SER A 69 13.50 0.11 -0.54
N HIS A 70 14.25 -0.97 -0.38
CA HIS A 70 15.46 -1.22 -1.16
C HIS A 70 15.15 -1.35 -2.66
N ARG A 71 14.12 -2.12 -3.03
CA ARG A 71 13.69 -2.28 -4.42
C ARG A 71 13.30 -0.95 -5.04
N LEU A 72 12.48 -0.16 -4.36
CA LEU A 72 12.09 1.18 -4.81
C LEU A 72 13.28 2.13 -5.04
N CYS A 73 14.38 1.96 -4.30
CA CYS A 73 15.57 2.83 -4.39
C CYS A 73 16.61 2.35 -5.39
N CYS A 74 16.79 1.03 -5.51
CA CYS A 74 17.99 0.45 -6.13
C CYS A 74 17.69 -0.34 -7.41
N GLU A 75 16.46 -0.78 -7.64
CA GLU A 75 16.10 -1.51 -8.85
C GLU A 75 15.76 -0.56 -10.00
N ALA A 76 16.06 -0.99 -11.23
CA ALA A 76 15.78 -0.22 -12.44
C ALA A 76 14.28 -0.17 -12.73
N ASP A 77 13.60 -1.29 -12.52
CA ASP A 77 12.16 -1.42 -12.72
C ASP A 77 11.40 -1.07 -11.45
N PHE A 78 10.24 -0.45 -11.64
CA PHE A 78 9.38 -0.10 -10.52
C PHE A 78 8.73 -1.37 -9.94
N PRO A 79 8.84 -1.63 -8.62
CA PRO A 79 8.28 -2.82 -7.99
C PRO A 79 6.75 -2.73 -7.92
N HIS A 80 6.05 -3.33 -8.88
CA HIS A 80 4.59 -3.26 -8.98
C HIS A 80 3.88 -4.05 -7.89
N GLU A 81 4.55 -4.99 -7.24
CA GLU A 81 4.08 -5.70 -6.05
C GLU A 81 3.82 -4.78 -4.84
N ILE A 82 4.26 -3.52 -4.89
CA ILE A 82 3.86 -2.49 -3.91
C ILE A 82 2.34 -2.40 -3.75
N GLY A 83 1.58 -2.74 -4.79
CA GLY A 83 0.12 -2.79 -4.76
C GLY A 83 -0.43 -3.67 -3.62
N VAL A 84 0.26 -4.77 -3.30
CA VAL A 84 -0.09 -5.62 -2.15
C VAL A 84 0.03 -4.84 -0.85
N PHE A 85 1.14 -4.14 -0.64
CA PHE A 85 1.35 -3.33 0.57
C PHE A 85 0.35 -2.16 0.67
N LEU A 86 -0.14 -1.67 -0.47
CA LEU A 86 -1.20 -0.66 -0.53
C LEU A 86 -2.60 -1.22 -0.28
N GLY A 87 -2.72 -2.55 -0.15
CA GLY A 87 -3.99 -3.24 0.10
C GLY A 87 -4.85 -3.43 -1.14
N TYR A 88 -4.26 -3.38 -2.33
CA TYR A 88 -4.97 -3.73 -3.56
C TYR A 88 -5.24 -5.24 -3.59
N PRO A 89 -6.35 -5.69 -4.19
CA PRO A 89 -6.63 -7.11 -4.36
C PRO A 89 -5.46 -7.82 -5.04
N LEU A 90 -5.03 -8.96 -4.50
CA LEU A 90 -3.87 -9.67 -5.03
C LEU A 90 -4.01 -10.02 -6.50
N TYR A 91 -5.21 -10.45 -6.94
CA TYR A 91 -5.47 -10.77 -8.35
C TYR A 91 -5.33 -9.55 -9.27
N ASP A 92 -5.59 -8.33 -8.78
CA ASP A 92 -5.37 -7.11 -9.56
C ASP A 92 -3.88 -6.77 -9.67
N VAL A 93 -3.11 -7.00 -8.60
CA VAL A 93 -1.66 -6.81 -8.62
C VAL A 93 -1.00 -7.80 -9.57
N VAL A 94 -1.35 -9.08 -9.46
CA VAL A 94 -0.86 -10.13 -10.37
C VAL A 94 -1.26 -9.82 -11.81
N GLY A 95 -2.54 -9.50 -12.04
CA GLY A 95 -3.04 -9.15 -13.37
C GLY A 95 -2.32 -7.94 -13.98
N PHE A 96 -1.97 -6.94 -13.16
CA PHE A 96 -1.20 -5.79 -13.61
C PHE A 96 0.22 -6.20 -14.07
N ILE A 97 0.89 -7.02 -13.29
CA ILE A 97 2.26 -7.49 -13.60
C ILE A 97 2.25 -8.34 -14.86
N GLU A 98 1.38 -9.36 -14.92
CA GLU A 98 1.28 -10.29 -16.05
C GLU A 98 0.90 -9.60 -17.36
N ASN A 99 -0.02 -8.63 -17.29
CA ASN A 99 -0.48 -7.90 -18.47
C ASN A 99 0.29 -6.60 -18.74
N GLN A 100 1.33 -6.31 -17.97
CA GLN A 100 2.12 -5.07 -18.10
C GLN A 100 1.21 -3.82 -18.07
N GLY A 101 0.20 -3.85 -17.22
CA GLY A 101 -0.78 -2.78 -17.07
C GLY A 101 -1.77 -2.62 -18.22
N ARG A 102 -1.87 -3.61 -19.12
CA ARG A 102 -2.86 -3.66 -20.24
C ARG A 102 -4.00 -4.60 -19.87
N ASN A 103 -5.04 -4.66 -20.73
CA ASN A 103 -6.15 -5.63 -20.61
C ASN A 103 -6.92 -5.58 -19.28
N PHE A 104 -6.95 -4.44 -18.61
CA PHE A 104 -7.71 -4.24 -17.38
C PHE A 104 -9.22 -4.16 -17.70
N THR A 105 -10.06 -4.60 -16.76
CA THR A 105 -11.52 -4.55 -16.87
C THR A 105 -12.10 -3.21 -16.41
N CYS A 106 -11.46 -2.56 -15.43
CA CYS A 106 -11.86 -1.28 -14.89
C CYS A 106 -10.63 -0.48 -14.43
N CYS A 107 -10.66 0.84 -14.60
CA CYS A 107 -9.59 1.74 -14.18
C CYS A 107 -10.13 2.82 -13.24
N GLY A 108 -9.51 3.00 -12.08
CA GLY A 108 -9.84 4.00 -11.10
C GLY A 108 -8.65 4.31 -10.21
N CYS A 109 -8.72 4.02 -8.91
CA CYS A 109 -7.59 4.17 -7.99
C CYS A 109 -6.41 3.26 -8.37
N TRP A 110 -6.70 2.13 -9.01
CA TRP A 110 -5.75 1.23 -9.66
C TRP A 110 -6.40 0.63 -10.92
N LYS A 111 -5.66 -0.20 -11.67
CA LYS A 111 -6.20 -0.99 -12.78
C LYS A 111 -6.68 -2.34 -12.26
N ALA A 112 -7.99 -2.56 -12.28
CA ALA A 112 -8.61 -3.79 -11.82
C ALA A 112 -8.71 -4.82 -12.96
N TYR A 113 -8.56 -6.09 -12.62
CA TYR A 113 -8.57 -7.23 -13.55
C TYR A 113 -9.69 -8.23 -13.24
N GLY A 114 -10.38 -8.02 -12.12
CA GLY A 114 -11.53 -8.82 -11.71
C GLY A 114 -12.88 -8.23 -12.15
N ASP A 115 -13.89 -8.39 -11.29
CA ASP A 115 -15.24 -7.86 -11.51
C ASP A 115 -15.22 -6.32 -11.56
N PRO A 116 -15.59 -5.72 -12.71
CA PRO A 116 -15.58 -4.26 -12.88
C PRO A 116 -16.59 -3.55 -11.98
N ASP A 117 -17.73 -4.16 -11.68
CA ASP A 117 -18.74 -3.55 -10.83
C ASP A 117 -18.29 -3.53 -9.37
N ALA A 118 -17.63 -4.59 -8.89
CA ALA A 118 -17.03 -4.62 -7.57
C ALA A 118 -15.90 -3.59 -7.44
N ALA A 119 -15.05 -3.48 -8.46
CA ALA A 119 -13.98 -2.49 -8.51
C ALA A 119 -14.55 -1.05 -8.48
N ALA A 120 -15.57 -0.77 -9.30
CA ALA A 120 -16.20 0.54 -9.37
C ALA A 120 -16.82 0.95 -8.02
N ARG A 121 -17.50 0.03 -7.33
CA ARG A 121 -18.03 0.28 -5.97
C ARG A 121 -16.91 0.59 -4.98
N HIS A 122 -15.81 -0.14 -5.03
CA HIS A 122 -14.66 0.10 -4.15
C HIS A 122 -14.01 1.47 -4.42
N PHE A 123 -13.80 1.82 -5.69
CA PHE A 123 -13.28 3.14 -6.07
C PHE A 123 -14.19 4.28 -5.62
N ALA A 124 -15.52 4.11 -5.76
CA ALA A 124 -16.48 5.11 -5.29
C ALA A 124 -16.37 5.32 -3.77
N GLN A 125 -16.17 4.24 -3.00
CA GLN A 125 -15.94 4.28 -1.55
C GLN A 125 -14.67 5.06 -1.20
N LEU A 126 -13.54 4.73 -1.85
CA LEU A 126 -12.26 5.41 -1.62
C LEU A 126 -12.33 6.89 -1.99
N ASN A 127 -12.95 7.22 -3.12
CA ASN A 127 -13.14 8.60 -3.55
C ASN A 127 -14.03 9.39 -2.57
N LYS A 128 -15.06 8.74 -1.99
CA LYS A 128 -15.87 9.35 -0.94
C LYS A 128 -15.04 9.63 0.32
N CYS A 129 -14.23 8.66 0.76
CA CYS A 129 -13.33 8.84 1.90
C CYS A 129 -12.36 10.00 1.65
N THR A 130 -11.70 10.03 0.49
CA THR A 130 -10.77 11.11 0.11
C THR A 130 -11.43 12.47 0.20
N ARG A 131 -12.63 12.62 -0.35
CA ARG A 131 -13.38 13.89 -0.29
C ARG A 131 -13.71 14.32 1.14
N VAL A 132 -14.10 13.36 2.00
CA VAL A 132 -14.38 13.63 3.42
C VAL A 132 -13.12 14.10 4.13
N TYR A 133 -12.01 13.38 3.96
CA TYR A 133 -10.73 13.74 4.58
C TYR A 133 -10.20 15.10 4.12
N LEU A 134 -10.28 15.40 2.83
CA LEU A 134 -9.88 16.69 2.29
C LEU A 134 -10.74 17.83 2.88
N ARG A 135 -12.06 17.65 2.97
CA ARG A 135 -12.95 18.63 3.59
C ARG A 135 -12.55 18.88 5.04
N LEU A 136 -12.44 17.84 5.86
CA LEU A 136 -12.07 17.96 7.28
C LEU A 136 -10.70 18.62 7.47
N PHE A 137 -9.75 18.31 6.57
CA PHE A 137 -8.43 18.95 6.58
C PHE A 137 -8.51 20.45 6.28
N HIS A 138 -9.30 20.86 5.27
CA HIS A 138 -9.53 22.26 4.94
C HIS A 138 -10.31 23.02 6.03
N GLU A 139 -11.16 22.32 6.80
CA GLU A 139 -11.85 22.86 7.98
C GLU A 139 -10.93 22.95 9.20
N GLY A 140 -9.64 22.63 9.08
CA GLY A 140 -8.63 22.76 10.12
C GLY A 140 -8.45 21.54 11.03
N THR A 141 -9.05 20.39 10.67
CA THR A 141 -8.81 19.16 11.42
C THR A 141 -7.37 18.69 11.23
N PRO A 142 -6.57 18.54 12.31
CA PRO A 142 -5.18 18.15 12.20
C PRO A 142 -5.04 16.72 11.63
N ILE A 143 -4.00 16.49 10.83
CA ILE A 143 -3.74 15.21 10.15
C ILE A 143 -3.72 14.02 11.11
N PHE A 144 -3.16 14.20 12.34
CA PHE A 144 -3.11 13.11 13.29
C PHE A 144 -4.51 12.67 13.80
N ARG A 145 -5.51 13.57 13.80
CA ARG A 145 -6.90 13.21 14.10
C ARG A 145 -7.60 12.53 12.93
N LEU A 146 -7.26 12.89 11.72
CA LEU A 146 -7.78 12.23 10.52
C LEU A 146 -7.26 10.79 10.39
N ALA A 147 -6.07 10.51 10.88
CA ALA A 147 -5.46 9.17 10.82
C ALA A 147 -6.07 8.17 11.84
N VAL A 148 -6.83 8.62 12.81
CA VAL A 148 -7.33 7.80 13.95
C VAL A 148 -8.76 7.30 13.72
N ALA A 149 -9.52 7.92 12.84
CA ALA A 149 -10.92 7.58 12.62
C ALA A 149 -11.06 6.31 11.76
N ALA A 150 -11.30 5.18 12.40
CA ALA A 150 -12.12 4.05 11.92
C ALA A 150 -12.16 2.95 12.98
#